data_6af4b8006004164341544c8d43a27eec
#
_entry.id   6af4b8006004164341544c8d43a27eec
#
_cell.length_a   1.000
_cell.length_b   1.000
_cell.length_c   1.000
_cell.angle_alpha   90.00
_cell.angle_beta   90.00
_cell.angle_gamma   90.00
#
_symmetry.space_group_name_H-M   'P 1'
#
loop_
_entity.id
_entity.type
_entity.pdbx_description
1 polymer ?
#
loop_
_entity_poly.entity_id
_entity_poly.type
_entity_poly.pdbx_seq_one_letter_code
_entity_poly.pdbx_strand_id
1 'polypeptide(L)'
;MTLFAFYGTFTSGQPGHGNLVGARFVERTRTAPRYRLLFVDGLWPALVPTGDGAAIECELYECSEELLGRLARVEPPGWSRGPIELEDGRSVEAFVGDAELRLRGIDVSEHGSWAAFVSSEARPRARGPTPR
;
A
#
# COMPACT_ATOMS: atom_id res chain seq x y z
N MET A 1 3.42 14.10 -16.01
CA MET A 1 3.35 12.80 -15.31
C MET A 1 3.82 12.96 -13.88
N THR A 2 3.18 12.26 -12.98
CA THR A 2 3.52 12.33 -11.55
C THR A 2 4.09 10.98 -11.12
N LEU A 3 5.19 11.02 -10.39
CA LEU A 3 5.76 9.80 -9.81
C LEU A 3 4.97 9.46 -8.55
N PHE A 4 4.37 8.29 -8.54
CA PHE A 4 3.43 7.90 -7.48
C PHE A 4 3.80 6.52 -6.94
N ALA A 5 3.68 6.35 -5.64
CA ALA A 5 4.01 5.08 -4.99
C ALA A 5 2.72 4.32 -4.68
N PHE A 6 2.72 3.04 -5.03
CA PHE A 6 1.64 2.13 -4.67
C PHE A 6 2.22 1.04 -3.77
N TYR A 7 1.51 0.67 -2.74
CA TYR A 7 2.02 -0.27 -1.74
C TYR A 7 1.05 -1.40 -1.43
N GLY A 8 -0.06 -1.46 -2.14
CA GLY A 8 -1.13 -2.39 -1.78
C GLY A 8 -1.77 -3.07 -3.00
N THR A 9 -3.09 -2.95 -3.11
CA THR A 9 -3.86 -3.73 -4.07
C THR A 9 -3.59 -3.39 -5.53
N PHE A 10 -2.95 -2.26 -5.80
CA PHE A 10 -2.60 -1.90 -7.18
C PHE A 10 -1.21 -2.38 -7.59
N THR A 11 -0.44 -2.97 -6.67
CA THR A 11 0.91 -3.41 -7.01
C THR A 11 0.89 -4.69 -7.86
N SER A 12 2.03 -5.01 -8.44
CA SER A 12 2.19 -6.17 -9.31
C SER A 12 1.72 -7.44 -8.63
N GLY A 13 0.95 -8.23 -9.33
CA GLY A 13 0.44 -9.50 -8.82
C GLY A 13 -0.78 -9.39 -7.95
N GLN A 14 -1.25 -8.18 -7.66
CA GLN A 14 -2.43 -7.98 -6.84
C GLN A 14 -3.67 -7.76 -7.70
N PRO A 15 -4.86 -8.03 -7.15
CA PRO A 15 -6.10 -7.97 -7.94
C PRO A 15 -6.36 -6.63 -8.60
N GLY A 16 -5.92 -5.55 -7.99
CA GLY A 16 -6.19 -4.21 -8.53
C GLY A 16 -5.14 -3.71 -9.52
N HIS A 17 -4.10 -4.51 -9.80
CA HIS A 17 -3.00 -4.03 -10.63
C HIS A 17 -3.45 -3.57 -12.02
N GLY A 18 -4.48 -4.20 -12.57
CA GLY A 18 -5.00 -3.80 -13.89
C GLY A 18 -5.50 -2.37 -13.95
N ASN A 19 -5.76 -1.74 -12.82
CA ASN A 19 -6.18 -0.34 -12.81
C ASN A 19 -5.06 0.61 -13.18
N LEU A 20 -3.81 0.15 -13.24
CA LEU A 20 -2.67 0.98 -13.58
C LEU A 20 -2.36 0.98 -15.08
N VAL A 21 -3.30 0.54 -15.92
CA VAL A 21 -3.12 0.60 -17.38
C VAL A 21 -2.80 2.04 -17.77
N GLY A 22 -1.72 2.22 -18.52
CA GLY A 22 -1.28 3.54 -18.95
C GLY A 22 -0.23 4.16 -18.03
N ALA A 23 -0.01 3.59 -16.87
CA ALA A 23 1.06 4.04 -15.98
C ALA A 23 2.35 3.30 -16.36
N ARG A 24 3.50 3.95 -16.13
CA ARG A 24 4.78 3.35 -16.45
C ARG A 24 5.51 2.95 -15.17
N PHE A 25 5.81 1.69 -15.03
CA PHE A 25 6.57 1.18 -13.89
C PHE A 25 7.98 1.78 -13.92
N VAL A 26 8.43 2.27 -12.78
CA VAL A 26 9.76 2.86 -12.64
C VAL A 26 10.68 1.95 -11.83
N GLU A 27 10.28 1.61 -10.61
CA GLU A 27 11.12 0.75 -9.78
C GLU A 27 10.35 0.26 -8.55
N ARG A 28 10.87 -0.80 -7.95
CA ARG A 28 10.40 -1.26 -6.64
C ARG A 28 11.39 -0.75 -5.60
N THR A 29 10.87 -0.18 -4.53
CA THR A 29 11.72 0.36 -3.46
C THR A 29 10.99 0.23 -2.12
N ARG A 30 11.44 0.95 -1.12
CA ARG A 30 10.82 0.92 0.20
C ARG A 30 10.72 2.32 0.76
N THR A 31 9.76 2.50 1.65
CA THR A 31 9.64 3.76 2.37
C THR A 31 10.73 3.88 3.41
N ALA A 32 10.95 5.09 3.90
CA ALA A 32 11.72 5.29 5.12
C ALA A 32 11.01 4.55 6.26
N PRO A 33 11.71 4.23 7.35
CA PRO A 33 11.11 3.44 8.46
C PRO A 33 10.25 4.32 9.35
N ARG A 34 9.24 4.96 8.77
CA ARG A 34 8.38 5.93 9.45
C ARG A 34 6.90 5.65 9.22
N TYR A 35 6.56 4.43 8.81
CA TYR A 35 5.20 4.11 8.43
C TYR A 35 4.75 2.80 9.06
N ARG A 36 3.43 2.66 9.19
CA ARG A 36 2.83 1.38 9.53
C ARG A 36 1.93 0.97 8.39
N LEU A 37 1.96 -0.30 8.05
CA LEU A 37 1.06 -0.87 7.06
C LEU A 37 -0.06 -1.54 7.83
N LEU A 38 -1.28 -1.08 7.59
CA LEU A 38 -2.46 -1.58 8.29
C LEU A 38 -3.35 -2.36 7.34
N PHE A 39 -4.00 -3.38 7.89
CA PHE A 39 -5.05 -4.13 7.23
C PHE A 39 -6.35 -3.63 7.83
N VAL A 40 -7.08 -2.81 7.08
CA VAL A 40 -8.21 -2.04 7.59
C VAL A 40 -9.53 -2.70 7.21
N ASP A 41 -10.41 -2.87 8.20
CA ASP A 41 -11.74 -3.43 8.00
C ASP A 41 -11.73 -4.81 7.35
N GLY A 42 -10.63 -5.54 7.46
CA GLY A 42 -10.52 -6.86 6.85
C GLY A 42 -10.40 -6.82 5.33
N LEU A 43 -10.14 -5.65 4.73
CA LEU A 43 -10.15 -5.49 3.27
C LEU A 43 -9.00 -4.67 2.70
N TRP A 44 -8.65 -3.55 3.32
CA TRP A 44 -7.86 -2.51 2.64
C TRP A 44 -6.48 -2.31 3.24
N PRO A 45 -5.45 -2.13 2.40
CA PRO A 45 -4.14 -1.70 2.91
C PRO A 45 -4.15 -0.21 3.17
N ALA A 46 -3.54 0.22 4.25
CA ALA A 46 -3.34 1.63 4.54
C ALA A 46 -1.92 1.86 5.03
N LEU A 47 -1.25 2.83 4.43
CA LEU A 47 0.07 3.25 4.86
C LEU A 47 -0.12 4.50 5.70
N VAL A 48 0.23 4.43 6.98
CA VAL A 48 -0.04 5.50 7.92
C VAL A 48 1.29 6.00 8.50
N PRO A 49 1.56 7.32 8.42
CA PRO A 49 2.80 7.86 9.00
C PRO A 49 2.81 7.73 10.51
N THR A 50 3.97 7.40 11.06
CA THR A 50 4.16 7.34 12.50
C THR A 50 5.56 7.88 12.81
N GLY A 51 5.79 8.24 14.06
CA GLY A 51 7.13 8.67 14.43
C GLY A 51 8.12 7.52 14.54
N ASP A 52 7.61 6.32 14.77
CA ASP A 52 8.42 5.13 14.94
C ASP A 52 7.75 4.03 14.16
N GLY A 53 8.27 3.72 13.00
CA GLY A 53 7.61 2.80 12.10
C GLY A 53 8.56 1.84 11.42
N ALA A 54 8.10 1.28 10.32
CA ALA A 54 8.83 0.31 9.53
C ALA A 54 8.99 0.80 8.10
N ALA A 55 9.94 0.23 7.39
CA ALA A 55 10.09 0.45 5.96
C ALA A 55 9.17 -0.53 5.23
N ILE A 56 8.33 0.00 4.36
CA ILE A 56 7.32 -0.80 3.67
C ILE A 56 7.61 -0.79 2.18
N GLU A 57 7.59 -1.96 1.55
CA GLU A 57 7.85 -2.08 0.13
C GLU A 57 6.78 -1.37 -0.68
N CYS A 58 7.19 -0.69 -1.74
CA CYS A 58 6.28 -0.03 -2.65
C CYS A 58 6.82 -0.07 -4.07
N GLU A 59 5.94 0.20 -5.02
CA GLU A 59 6.28 0.27 -6.45
C GLU A 59 5.99 1.66 -6.93
N LEU A 60 6.95 2.23 -7.67
CA LEU A 60 6.82 3.58 -8.21
C LEU A 60 6.41 3.51 -9.67
N TYR A 61 5.43 4.34 -10.03
CA TYR A 61 4.93 4.45 -11.39
C TYR A 61 4.83 5.91 -11.78
N GLU A 62 5.08 6.20 -13.06
CA GLU A 62 4.74 7.52 -13.59
C GLU A 62 3.30 7.46 -14.07
N CYS A 63 2.47 8.33 -13.53
CA CYS A 63 1.04 8.32 -13.76
C CYS A 63 0.57 9.68 -14.25
N SER A 64 -0.46 9.67 -15.11
CA SER A 64 -1.11 10.92 -15.48
C SER A 64 -2.01 11.39 -14.35
N GLU A 65 -2.27 12.69 -14.30
CA GLU A 65 -3.19 13.20 -13.28
C GLU A 65 -4.61 12.66 -13.50
N GLU A 66 -4.95 12.37 -14.75
CA GLU A 66 -6.26 11.77 -15.03
C GLU A 66 -6.39 10.40 -14.37
N LEU A 67 -5.36 9.58 -14.50
CA LEU A 67 -5.37 8.25 -13.86
C LEU A 67 -5.45 8.39 -12.34
N LEU A 68 -4.63 9.27 -11.77
CA LEU A 68 -4.62 9.44 -10.33
C LEU A 68 -5.96 9.95 -9.81
N GLY A 69 -6.62 10.81 -10.58
CA GLY A 69 -7.95 11.28 -10.21
C GLY A 69 -8.98 10.15 -10.21
N ARG A 70 -8.89 9.23 -11.19
CA ARG A 70 -9.79 8.08 -11.21
C ARG A 70 -9.56 7.17 -10.01
N LEU A 71 -8.30 6.93 -9.68
CA LEU A 71 -7.98 6.07 -8.54
C LEU A 71 -8.42 6.70 -7.23
N ALA A 72 -8.27 8.02 -7.11
CA ALA A 72 -8.69 8.72 -5.90
C ALA A 72 -10.19 8.58 -5.66
N ARG A 73 -10.98 8.51 -6.74
CA ARG A 73 -12.43 8.42 -6.60
C ARG A 73 -12.89 7.06 -6.06
N VAL A 74 -12.07 6.03 -6.20
CA VAL A 74 -12.43 4.70 -5.70
C VAL A 74 -11.79 4.37 -4.36
N GLU A 75 -10.95 5.28 -3.84
CA GLU A 75 -10.38 5.07 -2.51
C GLU A 75 -11.46 5.26 -1.46
N PRO A 76 -11.50 4.40 -0.44
CA PRO A 76 -12.46 4.58 0.64
C PRO A 76 -12.16 5.84 1.46
N PRO A 77 -13.13 6.34 2.24
CA PRO A 77 -12.84 7.46 3.14
C PRO A 77 -11.70 7.11 4.09
N GLY A 78 -10.82 8.07 4.32
CA GLY A 78 -9.68 7.87 5.21
C GLY A 78 -8.35 7.81 4.46
N TRP A 79 -8.37 7.71 3.13
CA TRP A 79 -7.16 7.74 2.31
C TRP A 79 -7.16 9.03 1.48
N SER A 80 -5.99 9.65 1.35
CA SER A 80 -5.85 10.84 0.51
C SER A 80 -4.45 10.93 -0.07
N ARG A 81 -4.31 11.66 -1.17
CA ARG A 81 -2.99 11.87 -1.77
C ARG A 81 -2.14 12.69 -0.81
N GLY A 82 -0.92 12.25 -0.60
CA GLY A 82 0.02 12.99 0.23
C GLY A 82 1.43 12.49 -0.01
N PRO A 83 2.42 13.23 0.50
CA PRO A 83 3.81 12.82 0.30
C PRO A 83 4.21 11.72 1.27
N ILE A 84 5.09 10.84 0.78
CA ILE A 84 5.77 9.89 1.65
C ILE A 84 7.26 9.98 1.38
N GLU A 85 8.05 9.58 2.35
CA GLU A 85 9.51 9.57 2.21
C GLU A 85 9.97 8.16 1.89
N LEU A 86 10.87 8.03 0.91
CA LEU A 86 11.47 6.75 0.58
C LEU A 86 12.75 6.54 1.37
N GLU A 87 13.24 5.30 1.42
CA GLU A 87 14.42 5.00 2.21
C GLU A 87 15.66 5.74 1.73
N ASP A 88 15.70 6.16 0.46
CA ASP A 88 16.83 6.92 -0.10
C ASP A 88 16.66 8.43 0.06
N GLY A 89 15.63 8.87 0.76
CA GLY A 89 15.42 10.29 1.04
C GLY A 89 14.52 11.01 0.06
N ARG A 90 14.15 10.38 -1.06
CA ARG A 90 13.22 11.02 -2.00
C ARG A 90 11.84 11.13 -1.39
N SER A 91 11.11 12.17 -1.81
CA SER A 91 9.71 12.32 -1.45
C SER A 91 8.87 12.07 -2.68
N VAL A 92 7.88 11.20 -2.58
CA VAL A 92 6.95 10.91 -3.67
C VAL A 92 5.54 10.92 -3.12
N GLU A 93 4.54 11.01 -4.01
CA GLU A 93 3.15 10.96 -3.56
C GLU A 93 2.64 9.54 -3.45
N ALA A 94 1.67 9.34 -2.58
CA ALA A 94 0.99 8.05 -2.42
C ALA A 94 -0.42 8.33 -1.87
N PHE A 95 -1.26 7.31 -1.82
CA PHE A 95 -2.53 7.40 -1.09
C PHE A 95 -2.23 7.03 0.36
N VAL A 96 -2.24 8.04 1.22
CA VAL A 96 -1.84 7.91 2.61
C VAL A 96 -3.07 7.79 3.49
N GLY A 97 -3.04 6.90 4.45
CA GLY A 97 -4.16 6.70 5.37
C GLY A 97 -4.11 7.65 6.55
N ASP A 98 -5.29 8.04 7.02
CA ASP A 98 -5.40 8.87 8.23
C ASP A 98 -5.03 8.05 9.46
N ALA A 99 -4.52 8.73 10.48
CA ALA A 99 -4.16 8.07 11.73
C ALA A 99 -5.34 7.34 12.36
N GLU A 100 -6.56 7.80 12.13
CA GLU A 100 -7.75 7.17 12.69
C GLU A 100 -7.97 5.76 12.17
N LEU A 101 -7.39 5.42 11.02
CA LEU A 101 -7.53 4.07 10.48
C LEU A 101 -6.90 3.03 11.41
N ARG A 102 -6.02 3.45 12.31
CA ARG A 102 -5.42 2.54 13.28
C ARG A 102 -6.46 1.94 14.20
N LEU A 103 -7.58 2.61 14.38
CA LEU A 103 -8.66 2.11 15.23
C LEU A 103 -9.44 0.99 14.56
N ARG A 104 -9.33 0.89 13.23
CA ARG A 104 -10.06 -0.09 12.43
C ARG A 104 -9.14 -1.07 11.74
N GLY A 105 -7.83 -0.99 12.01
CA GLY A 105 -6.86 -1.78 11.29
C GLY A 105 -6.00 -2.63 12.19
N ILE A 106 -5.44 -3.66 11.60
CA ILE A 106 -4.46 -4.51 12.25
C ILE A 106 -3.11 -4.17 11.64
N ASP A 107 -2.11 -3.96 12.48
CA ASP A 107 -0.77 -3.63 12.02
C ASP A 107 -0.11 -4.87 11.45
N VAL A 108 0.19 -4.84 10.15
CA VAL A 108 0.82 -5.96 9.46
C VAL A 108 2.21 -5.57 8.94
N SER A 109 2.79 -4.51 9.52
CA SER A 109 4.09 -3.98 9.07
C SER A 109 5.21 -5.01 9.16
N GLU A 110 5.11 -5.98 10.06
CA GLU A 110 6.16 -6.98 10.21
C GLU A 110 6.38 -7.78 8.93
N HIS A 111 5.38 -7.83 8.05
CA HIS A 111 5.52 -8.55 6.77
C HIS A 111 6.35 -7.75 5.76
N GLY A 112 6.54 -6.46 5.98
CA GLY A 112 7.36 -5.62 5.12
C GLY A 112 6.69 -5.20 3.82
N SER A 113 5.65 -5.88 3.38
CA SER A 113 4.90 -5.54 2.18
C SER A 113 3.50 -6.11 2.24
N TRP A 114 2.61 -5.49 1.46
CA TRP A 114 1.24 -5.99 1.34
C TRP A 114 1.22 -7.38 0.70
N ALA A 115 2.07 -7.58 -0.34
CA ALA A 115 2.13 -8.87 -1.03
C ALA A 115 2.54 -9.99 -0.07
N ALA A 116 3.51 -9.75 0.79
CA ALA A 116 3.95 -10.76 1.76
C ALA A 116 2.84 -11.05 2.77
N PHE A 117 2.12 -10.03 3.21
CA PHE A 117 1.00 -10.23 4.13
C PHE A 117 -0.10 -11.06 3.48
N VAL A 118 -0.51 -10.70 2.26
CA VAL A 118 -1.56 -11.41 1.55
C VAL A 118 -1.16 -12.85 1.31
N SER A 119 0.08 -13.09 0.93
CA SER A 119 0.60 -14.43 0.70
C SER A 119 0.54 -15.27 1.98
N SER A 120 0.86 -14.66 3.12
CA SER A 120 0.78 -15.31 4.42
C SER A 120 -0.65 -15.70 4.76
N GLU A 121 -1.61 -14.81 4.48
CA GLU A 121 -3.01 -15.08 4.76
C GLU A 121 -3.59 -16.12 3.83
N ALA A 122 -3.08 -16.21 2.60
CA ALA A 122 -3.58 -17.18 1.65
C ALA A 122 -3.00 -18.57 1.90
N ARG A 123 -1.97 -18.66 2.75
CA ARG A 123 -1.41 -19.92 3.00
C ARG A 123 -2.42 -20.71 3.67
N PRO A 124 -2.57 -21.84 3.32
CA PRO A 124 -3.51 -22.69 3.80
C PRO A 124 -3.33 -22.78 5.23
N ARG A 125 -4.16 -22.16 5.72
CA ARG A 125 -4.37 -22.45 6.85
C ARG A 125 -4.71 -23.78 6.85
N ALA A 126 -4.72 -24.13 5.93
CA ALA A 126 -4.72 -25.22 5.45
C ALA A 126 -4.06 -26.03 6.20
N ARG A 127 -3.62 -25.67 6.54
CA ARG A 127 -3.02 -26.26 7.16
C ARG A 127 -3.92 -26.46 8.15
N GLY A 128 -4.58 -26.45 8.16
CA GLY A 128 -5.22 -26.64 8.81
C GLY A 128 -6.19 -26.80 8.70
N PRO A 129 -6.68 -27.11 8.79
CA PRO A 129 -7.56 -27.36 8.68
C PRO A 129 -8.31 -27.26 8.44
N THR A 130 -8.50 -27.36 8.26
CA THR A 130 -9.09 -27.25 8.02
C THR A 130 -9.80 -27.40 7.80
N PRO A 131 -10.09 -27.52 7.82
CA PRO A 131 -10.79 -27.64 7.66
C PRO A 131 -11.41 -27.99 7.53
N ARG A 132 -11.54 -27.99 7.78
CA ARG A 132 -11.95 -28.41 7.73
C ARG A 132 -12.42 -28.65 7.82
#